data_b263ced8bac11baa3cc778a08418d496
#
_entry.id   b263ced8bac11baa3cc778a08418d496
#
_cell.length_a   1.000
_cell.length_b   1.000
_cell.length_c   1.000
_cell.angle_alpha   90.00
_cell.angle_beta   90.00
_cell.angle_gamma   90.00
#
_symmetry.space_group_name_H-M   'P 1'
#
loop_
_entity.id
_entity.type
_entity.pdbx_description
1 polymer ?
#
loop_
_entity_poly.entity_id
_entity_poly.type
_entity_poly.pdbx_seq_one_letter_code
_entity_poly.pdbx_strand_id
1 'polypeptide(L)'
;MSRYRVVIQPRAEDDALAAFDWIAERSPAAAAHWLAGLRKAVAELAVRPLLHPLAVEVSERFGSPIREALHGKRRGVYRIFYTVDDDVIRVLAIRHSAQDELEP
;
A
#
# COMPACT_ATOMS: atom_id res chain seq x y z
N MET A 1 -0.04 -15.04 16.50
CA MET A 1 -0.54 -15.61 15.22
C MET A 1 -1.55 -14.67 14.61
N SER A 2 -1.40 -14.37 13.33
CA SER A 2 -2.33 -13.48 12.64
C SER A 2 -3.62 -14.20 12.28
N ARG A 3 -4.76 -13.52 12.50
CA ARG A 3 -6.07 -14.01 12.08
C ARG A 3 -6.55 -13.29 10.82
N TYR A 4 -5.80 -12.28 10.40
CA TYR A 4 -6.19 -11.44 9.28
C TYR A 4 -5.78 -12.05 7.95
N ARG A 5 -6.66 -11.93 6.98
CA ARG A 5 -6.38 -12.30 5.60
C ARG A 5 -6.20 -11.03 4.80
N VAL A 6 -5.17 -10.98 3.98
CA VAL A 6 -4.90 -9.80 3.14
C VAL A 6 -5.40 -10.07 1.73
N VAL A 7 -6.22 -9.15 1.24
CA VAL A 7 -6.71 -9.17 -0.14
C VAL A 7 -6.21 -7.91 -0.83
N ILE A 8 -5.52 -8.08 -1.94
CA ILE A 8 -5.01 -6.95 -2.71
C ILE A 8 -5.99 -6.68 -3.83
N GLN A 9 -6.60 -5.49 -3.83
CA GLN A 9 -7.56 -5.10 -4.85
C GLN A 9 -6.89 -4.94 -6.22
N PRO A 10 -7.61 -5.17 -7.32
CA PRO A 10 -7.02 -5.04 -8.67
C PRO A 10 -6.33 -3.72 -8.92
N ARG A 11 -6.89 -2.62 -8.44
CA ARG A 11 -6.26 -1.30 -8.57
C ARG A 11 -4.89 -1.27 -7.90
N ALA A 12 -4.78 -1.86 -6.71
CA ALA A 12 -3.52 -1.88 -5.98
C ALA A 12 -2.49 -2.76 -6.70
N GLU A 13 -2.93 -3.87 -7.30
CA GLU A 13 -2.03 -4.71 -8.10
C GLU A 13 -1.51 -3.94 -9.29
N ASP A 14 -2.38 -3.22 -9.99
CA ASP A 14 -2.00 -2.40 -11.13
C ASP A 14 -1.02 -1.30 -10.71
N ASP A 15 -1.27 -0.66 -9.57
CA ASP A 15 -0.39 0.36 -9.01
C ASP A 15 1.01 -0.22 -8.76
N ALA A 16 1.08 -1.41 -8.16
CA ALA A 16 2.35 -2.05 -7.85
C ALA A 16 3.12 -2.42 -9.13
N LEU A 17 2.42 -2.93 -10.15
CA LEU A 17 3.04 -3.27 -11.42
C LEU A 17 3.58 -2.02 -12.13
N ALA A 18 2.81 -0.93 -12.14
CA ALA A 18 3.23 0.32 -12.73
C ALA A 18 4.47 0.87 -12.04
N ALA A 19 4.49 0.82 -10.71
CA ALA A 19 5.65 1.29 -9.93
C ALA A 19 6.88 0.42 -10.21
N PHE A 20 6.69 -0.91 -10.24
CA PHE A 20 7.77 -1.84 -10.55
C PHE A 20 8.37 -1.54 -11.92
N ASP A 21 7.53 -1.40 -12.95
CA ASP A 21 7.99 -1.14 -14.30
C ASP A 21 8.76 0.18 -14.38
N TRP A 22 8.28 1.22 -13.72
CA TRP A 22 8.92 2.52 -13.70
C TRP A 22 10.32 2.45 -13.06
N ILE A 23 10.44 1.72 -11.93
CA ILE A 23 11.72 1.54 -11.26
C ILE A 23 12.66 0.68 -12.13
N ALA A 24 12.11 -0.39 -12.74
CA ALA A 24 12.89 -1.32 -13.56
C ALA A 24 13.52 -0.65 -14.79
N GLU A 25 12.90 0.38 -15.33
CA GLU A 25 13.47 1.16 -16.43
C GLU A 25 14.83 1.75 -16.07
N ARG A 26 15.03 2.07 -14.80
CA ARG A 26 16.29 2.64 -14.29
C ARG A 26 17.21 1.56 -13.75
N SER A 27 16.63 0.59 -13.02
CA SER A 27 17.42 -0.47 -12.39
C SER A 27 16.52 -1.69 -12.11
N PRO A 28 16.68 -2.76 -12.89
CA PRO A 28 15.93 -4.01 -12.60
C PRO A 28 16.19 -4.54 -11.19
N ALA A 29 17.44 -4.41 -10.69
CA ALA A 29 17.77 -4.87 -9.35
C ALA A 29 17.03 -4.06 -8.28
N ALA A 30 16.94 -2.74 -8.46
CA ALA A 30 16.21 -1.87 -7.54
C ALA A 30 14.71 -2.20 -7.55
N ALA A 31 14.15 -2.52 -8.72
CA ALA A 31 12.74 -2.92 -8.83
C ALA A 31 12.47 -4.20 -8.08
N ALA A 32 13.34 -5.20 -8.21
CA ALA A 32 13.19 -6.46 -7.50
C ALA A 32 13.28 -6.27 -5.99
N HIS A 33 14.20 -5.44 -5.53
CA HIS A 33 14.36 -5.12 -4.12
C HIS A 33 13.12 -4.40 -3.57
N TRP A 34 12.62 -3.42 -4.33
CA TRP A 34 11.42 -2.67 -3.97
C TRP A 34 10.21 -3.59 -3.83
N LEU A 35 10.03 -4.49 -4.78
CA LEU A 35 8.89 -5.42 -4.77
C LEU A 35 8.95 -6.38 -3.58
N ALA A 36 10.14 -6.90 -3.28
CA ALA A 36 10.34 -7.78 -2.13
C ALA A 36 10.00 -7.04 -0.83
N GLY A 37 10.42 -5.79 -0.71
CA GLY A 37 10.10 -4.95 0.45
C GLY A 37 8.60 -4.65 0.54
N LEU A 38 7.96 -4.40 -0.60
CA LEU A 38 6.53 -4.15 -0.63
C LEU A 38 5.74 -5.36 -0.15
N ARG A 39 6.10 -6.55 -0.63
CA ARG A 39 5.46 -7.80 -0.21
C ARG A 39 5.57 -8.01 1.29
N LYS A 40 6.74 -7.71 1.85
CA LYS A 40 6.97 -7.81 3.28
C LYS A 40 6.12 -6.80 4.05
N ALA A 41 6.05 -5.56 3.57
CA ALA A 41 5.24 -4.52 4.21
C ALA A 41 3.76 -4.90 4.21
N VAL A 42 3.26 -5.43 3.10
CA VAL A 42 1.87 -5.88 3.00
C VAL A 42 1.60 -7.06 3.95
N ALA A 43 2.53 -8.00 4.03
CA ALA A 43 2.38 -9.15 4.95
C ALA A 43 2.35 -8.70 6.41
N GLU A 44 3.10 -7.68 6.77
CA GLU A 44 3.13 -7.13 8.13
C GLU A 44 1.81 -6.48 8.53
N LEU A 45 1.00 -6.02 7.59
CA LEU A 45 -0.33 -5.48 7.88
C LEU A 45 -1.21 -6.53 8.57
N ALA A 46 -1.05 -7.80 8.20
CA ALA A 46 -1.82 -8.89 8.79
C ALA A 46 -1.44 -9.14 10.26
N VAL A 47 -0.26 -8.71 10.68
CA VAL A 47 0.21 -8.87 12.06
C VAL A 47 -0.29 -7.73 12.94
N ARG A 48 -0.21 -6.49 12.44
CA ARG A 48 -0.58 -5.30 13.21
C ARG A 48 -1.40 -4.34 12.35
N PRO A 49 -2.64 -4.71 12.02
CA PRO A 49 -3.42 -3.91 11.06
C PRO A 49 -3.81 -2.53 11.57
N LEU A 50 -3.86 -2.34 12.88
CA LEU A 50 -4.26 -1.05 13.45
C LEU A 50 -3.09 -0.17 13.88
N LEU A 51 -1.85 -0.61 13.58
CA LEU A 51 -0.65 0.14 13.95
C LEU A 51 -0.51 1.45 13.15
N HIS A 52 -0.89 1.41 11.88
CA HIS A 52 -0.72 2.57 11.01
C HIS A 52 -1.88 3.56 11.14
N PRO A 53 -1.60 4.86 10.99
CA PRO A 53 -2.60 5.89 11.20
C PRO A 53 -3.69 5.88 10.14
N LEU A 54 -4.82 6.50 10.47
CA LEU A 54 -5.87 6.77 9.51
C LEU A 54 -5.42 7.88 8.56
N ALA A 55 -5.68 7.68 7.26
CA ALA A 55 -5.54 8.71 6.27
C ALA A 55 -6.83 9.52 6.27
N VAL A 56 -6.87 10.60 7.04
CA VAL A 56 -8.11 11.33 7.33
C VAL A 56 -8.82 11.82 6.08
N GLU A 57 -8.10 12.52 5.20
CA GLU A 57 -8.71 13.09 4.00
C GLU A 57 -9.22 12.01 3.04
N VAL A 58 -8.43 10.95 2.87
CA VAL A 58 -8.83 9.83 2.01
C VAL A 58 -10.04 9.12 2.60
N SER A 59 -10.05 8.91 3.92
CA SER A 59 -11.16 8.29 4.63
C SER A 59 -12.46 9.09 4.41
N GLU A 60 -12.38 10.40 4.47
CA GLU A 60 -13.54 11.26 4.25
C GLU A 60 -14.06 11.15 2.81
N ARG A 61 -13.17 11.12 1.83
CA ARG A 61 -13.57 10.98 0.42
C ARG A 61 -14.24 9.65 0.15
N PHE A 62 -13.76 8.57 0.76
CA PHE A 62 -14.28 7.23 0.55
C PHE A 62 -15.47 6.89 1.44
N GLY A 63 -15.71 7.68 2.48
CA GLY A 63 -16.80 7.44 3.41
C GLY A 63 -16.60 6.26 4.35
N SER A 64 -15.35 5.84 4.56
CA SER A 64 -15.02 4.76 5.48
C SER A 64 -13.58 4.90 5.97
N PRO A 65 -13.24 4.32 7.14
CA PRO A 65 -11.88 4.41 7.67
C PRO A 65 -10.86 3.73 6.75
N ILE A 66 -9.88 4.49 6.31
CA ILE A 66 -8.79 4.00 5.48
C ILE A 66 -7.48 4.33 6.20
N ARG A 67 -6.62 3.33 6.35
CA ARG A 67 -5.32 3.49 6.96
C ARG A 67 -4.23 3.58 5.90
N GLU A 68 -3.10 4.15 6.31
CA GLU A 68 -1.99 4.39 5.41
C GLU A 68 -0.71 3.89 6.04
N ALA A 69 -0.05 2.95 5.35
CA ALA A 69 1.29 2.50 5.69
C ALA A 69 2.27 3.06 4.67
N LEU A 70 3.50 3.34 5.10
CA LEU A 70 4.53 3.88 4.21
C LEU A 70 5.55 2.80 3.88
N HIS A 71 5.99 2.79 2.62
CA HIS A 71 7.03 1.88 2.15
C HIS A 71 8.02 2.64 1.27
N GLY A 72 9.30 2.47 1.57
CA GLY A 72 10.35 3.13 0.83
C GLY A 72 11.03 4.22 1.63
N LYS A 73 12.00 4.89 1.00
CA LYS A 73 12.83 5.90 1.66
C LYS A 73 12.98 7.13 0.78
N ARG A 74 13.13 8.29 1.43
CA ARG A 74 13.44 9.55 0.77
C ARG A 74 12.41 9.89 -0.32
N ARG A 75 12.86 10.01 -1.57
CA ARG A 75 11.98 10.35 -2.69
C ARG A 75 11.19 9.17 -3.23
N GLY A 76 11.52 7.97 -2.79
CA GLY A 76 10.85 6.75 -3.23
C GLY A 76 9.84 6.22 -2.23
N VAL A 77 9.17 7.10 -1.49
CA VAL A 77 8.18 6.68 -0.51
C VAL A 77 6.83 6.43 -1.19
N TYR A 78 6.29 5.24 -0.97
CA TYR A 78 4.97 4.86 -1.45
C TYR A 78 4.00 4.74 -0.29
N ARG A 79 2.75 5.07 -0.54
CA ARG A 79 1.66 5.05 0.42
C ARG A 79 0.78 3.84 0.11
N ILE A 80 0.64 2.95 1.09
CA ILE A 80 -0.20 1.76 0.98
C ILE A 80 -1.50 2.04 1.71
N PHE A 81 -2.59 2.19 0.97
CA PHE A 81 -3.90 2.46 1.54
C PHE A 81 -4.68 1.17 1.72
N TYR A 82 -5.22 0.96 2.92
CA TYR A 82 -5.94 -0.27 3.21
C TYR A 82 -7.08 -0.05 4.19
N THR A 83 -8.04 -0.97 4.16
CA THR A 83 -9.14 -1.03 5.12
C THR A 83 -9.01 -2.30 5.95
N VAL A 84 -9.60 -2.27 7.15
CA VAL A 84 -9.69 -3.44 8.01
C VAL A 84 -11.17 -3.70 8.26
N ASP A 85 -11.67 -4.80 7.72
CA ASP A 85 -13.06 -5.23 7.88
C ASP A 85 -13.08 -6.60 8.52
N ASP A 86 -13.47 -6.67 9.80
CA ASP A 86 -13.43 -7.92 10.57
C ASP A 86 -12.05 -8.56 10.50
N ASP A 87 -11.89 -9.69 9.83
CA ASP A 87 -10.63 -10.39 9.69
C ASP A 87 -9.98 -10.21 8.32
N VAL A 88 -10.49 -9.28 7.51
CA VAL A 88 -9.99 -9.03 6.16
C VAL A 88 -9.37 -7.64 6.05
N ILE A 89 -8.13 -7.62 5.56
CA ILE A 89 -7.44 -6.38 5.21
C ILE A 89 -7.49 -6.26 3.70
N ARG A 90 -8.07 -5.16 3.19
CA ARG A 90 -8.12 -4.90 1.76
C ARG A 90 -7.16 -3.79 1.41
N VAL A 91 -6.14 -4.10 0.62
CA VAL A 91 -5.23 -3.10 0.09
C VAL A 91 -5.90 -2.47 -1.13
N LEU A 92 -6.23 -1.18 -1.02
CA LEU A 92 -7.02 -0.46 -2.03
C LEU A 92 -6.16 0.14 -3.12
N ALA A 93 -5.01 0.68 -2.76
CA ALA A 93 -4.16 1.42 -3.69
C ALA A 93 -2.75 1.54 -3.14
N ILE A 94 -1.79 1.70 -4.04
CA ILE A 94 -0.38 1.95 -3.70
C ILE A 94 0.05 3.15 -4.53
N ARG A 95 0.35 4.27 -3.86
CA ARG A 95 0.62 5.54 -4.53
C ARG A 95 1.97 6.09 -4.13
N HIS A 96 2.71 6.62 -5.09
CA HIS A 96 3.92 7.38 -4.76
C HIS A 96 3.51 8.64 -4.01
N SER A 97 4.32 9.03 -3.02
CA SER A 97 3.99 10.19 -2.17
C SER A 97 3.86 11.51 -2.96
N ALA A 98 4.46 11.58 -4.15
CA ALA A 98 4.38 12.76 -5.01
C ALA A 98 3.14 12.79 -5.92
N GLN A 99 2.35 11.70 -5.95
CA GLN A 99 1.14 11.66 -6.74
C GLN A 99 0.01 12.44 -6.05
N ASP A 100 -0.98 12.85 -6.84
CA ASP A 100 -2.14 13.53 -6.32
C ASP A 100 -2.91 12.65 -5.33
N GLU A 101 -3.80 13.28 -4.56
CA GLU A 101 -4.61 12.59 -3.57
C GLU A 101 -5.43 11.46 -4.20
N LEU A 102 -5.59 10.38 -3.43
CA LEU A 102 -6.35 9.22 -3.86
C LEU A 102 -7.84 9.54 -3.95
N GLU A 103 -8.45 9.20 -5.09
CA GLU A 103 -9.88 9.35 -5.32
C GLU A 103 -10.56 7.99 -5.40
N PRO A 104 -11.83 7.92 -5.02
CA PRO A 104 -12.60 6.68 -5.13
C PRO A 104 -12.70 6.15 -6.55
#